data_40f3610f2b0f345af36565bab56ef98d
#
_entry.id   40f3610f2b0f345af36565bab56ef98d
#
_cell.length_a   1.000
_cell.length_b   1.000
_cell.length_c   1.000
_cell.angle_alpha   90.00
_cell.angle_beta   90.00
_cell.angle_gamma   90.00
#
_symmetry.space_group_name_H-M   'P 1'
#
loop_
_entity.id
_entity.type
_entity.pdbx_description
1 polymer ?
#
loop_
_entity_poly.entity_id
_entity_poly.type
_entity_poly.pdbx_seq_one_letter_code
_entity_poly.pdbx_strand_id
1 'polypeptide(L)'
;MRFSIDPWMQNLFSKDMTSLDYAWMIERVNRCYLQIWEVCEQILRLNGNVVLDLGFTTREQRARFSELAKTLGVHAEVHYLNATTEVRRQRVDKRNAEKDPGVYAFEVTDFMFDFMEPRYEVPDANELANGRTVNAQ
;
A
#
# COMPACT_ATOMS: atom_id res chain seq x y z
N MET A 1 3.82 2.01 14.83
CA MET A 1 3.62 3.18 13.93
C MET A 1 3.09 2.71 12.58
N ARG A 2 2.20 3.47 11.90
CA ARG A 2 1.68 3.15 10.57
C ARG A 2 2.34 4.04 9.51
N PHE A 3 2.75 3.44 8.39
CA PHE A 3 3.18 4.13 7.19
C PHE A 3 2.18 3.84 6.07
N SER A 4 1.68 4.89 5.41
CA SER A 4 0.83 4.78 4.23
C SER A 4 1.50 5.49 3.06
N ILE A 5 1.47 4.88 1.87
CA ILE A 5 2.14 5.43 0.68
C ILE A 5 1.45 6.70 0.15
N ASP A 6 0.12 6.77 0.24
CA ASP A 6 -0.65 7.86 -0.35
C ASP A 6 -0.25 9.24 0.19
N PRO A 7 -0.15 9.48 1.52
CA PRO A 7 0.31 10.76 2.04
C PRO A 7 1.74 11.13 1.60
N TRP A 8 2.64 10.15 1.45
CA TRP A 8 4.00 10.42 0.99
C TRP A 8 4.00 10.86 -0.47
N MET A 9 3.28 10.15 -1.34
CA MET A 9 3.14 10.52 -2.75
C MET A 9 2.50 11.90 -2.90
N GLN A 10 1.44 12.16 -2.14
CA GLN A 10 0.74 13.44 -2.16
C GLN A 10 1.65 14.60 -1.73
N ASN A 11 2.33 14.45 -0.60
CA ASN A 11 3.14 15.55 -0.04
C ASN A 11 4.42 15.82 -0.83
N LEU A 12 5.06 14.78 -1.36
CA LEU A 12 6.36 14.90 -2.02
C LEU A 12 6.25 15.17 -3.52
N PHE A 13 5.21 14.67 -4.18
CA PHE A 13 5.19 14.59 -5.65
C PHE A 13 3.93 15.11 -6.33
N SER A 14 2.86 15.46 -5.60
CA SER A 14 1.61 15.89 -6.23
C SER A 14 1.77 17.12 -7.14
N LYS A 15 2.65 18.05 -6.76
CA LYS A 15 2.92 19.27 -7.53
C LYS A 15 3.72 19.03 -8.83
N ASP A 16 4.44 17.91 -8.88
CA ASP A 16 5.30 17.54 -10.02
C ASP A 16 4.56 16.64 -11.02
N MET A 17 3.37 16.18 -10.66
CA MET A 17 2.57 15.30 -11.50
C MET A 17 1.80 16.12 -12.54
N THR A 18 2.31 16.14 -13.79
CA THR A 18 1.70 16.86 -14.90
C THR A 18 0.77 16.01 -15.75
N SER A 19 0.86 14.67 -15.62
CA SER A 19 0.03 13.69 -16.33
C SER A 19 -0.03 12.38 -15.56
N LEU A 20 -1.03 11.53 -15.89
CA LEU A 20 -1.11 10.17 -15.37
C LEU A 20 -0.11 9.28 -16.12
N ASP A 21 1.12 9.23 -15.64
CA ASP A 21 2.17 8.34 -16.12
C ASP A 21 2.47 7.29 -15.04
N TYR A 22 2.11 6.03 -15.36
CA TYR A 22 2.29 4.91 -14.45
C TYR A 22 3.77 4.63 -14.13
N ALA A 23 4.65 4.72 -15.12
CA ALA A 23 6.08 4.49 -14.93
C ALA A 23 6.69 5.57 -14.02
N TRP A 24 6.31 6.83 -14.23
CA TRP A 24 6.68 7.95 -13.38
C TRP A 24 6.22 7.76 -11.94
N MET A 25 4.98 7.31 -11.76
CA MET A 25 4.41 7.06 -10.43
C MET A 25 5.12 5.91 -9.71
N ILE A 26 5.32 4.76 -10.37
CA ILE A 26 5.98 3.59 -9.78
C ILE A 26 7.41 3.89 -9.37
N GLU A 27 8.15 4.65 -10.16
CA GLU A 27 9.51 5.05 -9.79
C GLU A 27 9.53 5.80 -8.45
N ARG A 28 8.61 6.73 -8.24
CA ARG A 28 8.50 7.52 -7.01
C ARG A 28 8.00 6.72 -5.83
N VAL A 29 7.03 5.86 -6.05
CA VAL A 29 6.58 4.88 -5.04
C VAL A 29 7.76 4.05 -4.55
N ASN A 30 8.60 3.53 -5.46
CA ASN A 30 9.78 2.75 -5.09
C ASN A 30 10.81 3.55 -4.29
N ARG A 31 11.00 4.84 -4.59
CA ARG A 31 11.86 5.73 -3.79
C ARG A 31 11.28 5.92 -2.38
N CYS A 32 9.97 6.14 -2.27
CA CYS A 32 9.29 6.20 -0.98
C CYS A 32 9.45 4.91 -0.19
N TYR A 33 9.34 3.76 -0.82
CA TYR A 33 9.53 2.45 -0.16
C TYR A 33 10.91 2.32 0.47
N LEU A 34 11.96 2.73 -0.21
CA LEU A 34 13.31 2.72 0.34
C LEU A 34 13.39 3.58 1.61
N GLN A 35 12.94 4.82 1.53
CA GLN A 35 13.01 5.76 2.65
C GLN A 35 12.10 5.34 3.81
N ILE A 36 10.90 4.85 3.52
CA ILE A 36 9.99 4.32 4.56
C ILE A 36 10.67 3.15 5.27
N TRP A 37 11.30 2.24 4.53
CA TRP A 37 11.98 1.10 5.14
C TRP A 37 13.13 1.52 6.06
N GLU A 38 13.95 2.48 5.68
CA GLU A 38 15.03 3.00 6.53
C GLU A 38 14.50 3.54 7.87
N VAL A 39 13.35 4.21 7.86
CA VAL A 39 12.69 4.67 9.09
C VAL A 39 12.11 3.49 9.89
N CYS A 40 11.47 2.53 9.21
CA CYS A 40 10.94 1.33 9.83
C CYS A 40 12.03 0.53 10.55
N GLU A 41 13.18 0.36 9.90
CA GLU A 41 14.32 -0.36 10.49
C GLU A 41 14.77 0.26 11.81
N GLN A 42 14.85 1.59 11.88
CA GLN A 42 15.20 2.28 13.12
C GLN A 42 14.17 2.01 14.24
N ILE A 43 12.88 2.06 13.90
CA ILE A 43 11.80 1.77 14.87
C ILE A 43 11.86 0.32 15.35
N LEU A 44 12.05 -0.62 14.43
CA LEU A 44 12.12 -2.06 14.73
C LEU A 44 13.34 -2.41 15.61
N ARG A 45 14.49 -1.78 15.35
CA ARG A 45 15.70 -1.94 16.19
C ARG A 45 15.52 -1.41 17.62
N LEU A 46 14.56 -0.51 17.82
CA LEU A 46 14.17 0.00 19.15
C LEU A 46 13.01 -0.81 19.76
N ASN A 47 12.77 -2.04 19.28
CA ASN A 47 11.65 -2.90 19.68
C ASN A 47 10.26 -2.28 19.46
N GLY A 48 10.13 -1.33 18.52
CA GLY A 48 8.85 -0.79 18.11
C GLY A 48 8.13 -1.71 17.13
N ASN A 49 6.85 -1.42 16.87
CA ASN A 49 6.04 -2.11 15.87
C ASN A 49 5.67 -1.18 14.74
N VAL A 50 5.65 -1.68 13.51
CA VAL A 50 5.25 -0.94 12.32
C VAL A 50 4.12 -1.64 11.58
N VAL A 51 3.26 -0.84 10.97
CA VAL A 51 2.23 -1.30 10.02
C VAL A 51 2.50 -0.62 8.70
N LEU A 52 2.65 -1.41 7.64
CA LEU A 52 2.94 -0.94 6.30
C LEU A 52 1.67 -1.04 5.43
N ASP A 53 1.10 0.12 5.11
CA ASP A 53 -0.04 0.29 4.22
C ASP A 53 0.48 0.95 2.93
N LEU A 54 1.21 0.17 2.14
CA LEU A 54 1.99 0.65 1.00
C LEU A 54 1.39 0.23 -0.36
N GLY A 55 0.15 -0.25 -0.36
CA GLY A 55 -0.52 -0.72 -1.56
C GLY A 55 -0.23 -2.18 -1.90
N PHE A 56 1.00 -2.66 -1.79
CA PHE A 56 1.42 -4.07 -1.95
C PHE A 56 0.62 -4.88 -2.99
N THR A 57 0.45 -4.32 -4.17
CA THR A 57 -0.41 -4.88 -5.21
C THR A 57 0.12 -6.18 -5.80
N THR A 58 1.44 -6.38 -5.80
CA THR A 58 2.07 -7.57 -6.37
C THR A 58 2.72 -8.45 -5.31
N ARG A 59 2.83 -9.73 -5.61
CA ARG A 59 3.55 -10.70 -4.78
C ARG A 59 5.01 -10.31 -4.60
N GLU A 60 5.65 -9.81 -5.64
CA GLU A 60 7.05 -9.36 -5.58
C GLU A 60 7.24 -8.25 -4.55
N GLN A 61 6.37 -7.25 -4.54
CA GLN A 61 6.42 -6.16 -3.55
C GLN A 61 6.30 -6.70 -2.12
N ARG A 62 5.35 -7.60 -1.87
CA ARG A 62 5.16 -8.22 -0.54
C ARG A 62 6.35 -9.08 -0.13
N ALA A 63 6.86 -9.90 -1.05
CA ALA A 63 8.03 -10.75 -0.81
C ALA A 63 9.26 -9.93 -0.43
N ARG A 64 9.50 -8.80 -1.11
CA ARG A 64 10.60 -7.89 -0.79
C ARG A 64 10.58 -7.44 0.67
N PHE A 65 9.44 -6.98 1.18
CA PHE A 65 9.35 -6.52 2.56
C PHE A 65 9.41 -7.67 3.57
N SER A 66 8.90 -8.85 3.22
CA SER A 66 9.05 -10.06 4.02
C SER A 66 10.53 -10.47 4.18
N GLU A 67 11.32 -10.40 3.11
CA GLU A 67 12.77 -10.68 3.18
C GLU A 67 13.54 -9.61 3.96
N LEU A 68 13.16 -8.36 3.85
CA LEU A 68 13.74 -7.28 4.65
C LEU A 68 13.48 -7.50 6.16
N ALA A 69 12.26 -7.87 6.53
CA ALA A 69 11.90 -8.20 7.91
C ALA A 69 12.69 -9.42 8.41
N LYS A 70 12.80 -10.47 7.60
CA LYS A 70 13.58 -11.67 7.91
C LYS A 70 15.06 -11.36 8.13
N THR A 71 15.64 -10.48 7.29
CA THR A 71 17.05 -10.05 7.44
C THR A 71 17.29 -9.33 8.78
N LEU A 72 16.29 -8.58 9.27
CA LEU A 72 16.33 -7.96 10.60
C LEU A 72 16.02 -8.92 11.75
N GLY A 73 15.60 -10.15 11.47
CA GLY A 73 15.15 -11.10 12.47
C GLY A 73 13.84 -10.72 13.15
N VAL A 74 13.00 -9.93 12.50
CA VAL A 74 11.68 -9.52 13.03
C VAL A 74 10.55 -10.33 12.39
N HIS A 75 9.49 -10.56 13.17
CA HIS A 75 8.29 -11.22 12.68
C HIS A 75 7.48 -10.28 11.77
N ALA A 76 7.01 -10.80 10.64
CA ALA A 76 6.13 -10.09 9.72
C ALA A 76 4.86 -10.91 9.43
N GLU A 77 3.73 -10.24 9.37
CA GLU A 77 2.43 -10.82 9.03
C GLU A 77 1.78 -10.07 7.87
N VAL A 78 1.15 -10.80 6.96
CA VAL A 78 0.31 -10.23 5.91
C VAL A 78 -1.14 -10.19 6.39
N HIS A 79 -1.73 -8.99 6.44
CA HIS A 79 -3.15 -8.81 6.71
C HIS A 79 -3.85 -8.48 5.38
N TYR A 80 -4.57 -9.45 4.84
CA TYR A 80 -5.30 -9.30 3.59
C TYR A 80 -6.72 -8.80 3.84
N LEU A 81 -7.03 -7.60 3.37
CA LEU A 81 -8.37 -7.04 3.40
C LEU A 81 -9.12 -7.50 2.15
N ASN A 82 -9.87 -8.60 2.30
CA ASN A 82 -10.64 -9.18 1.21
C ASN A 82 -11.98 -8.44 1.03
N ALA A 83 -12.14 -7.78 -0.11
CA ALA A 83 -13.36 -7.11 -0.51
C ALA A 83 -13.63 -7.37 -1.99
N THR A 84 -14.90 -7.53 -2.38
CA THR A 84 -15.25 -7.67 -3.79
C THR A 84 -14.93 -6.40 -4.57
N THR A 85 -14.81 -6.51 -5.88
CA THR A 85 -14.57 -5.36 -6.77
C THR A 85 -15.65 -4.30 -6.58
N GLU A 86 -16.92 -4.71 -6.45
CA GLU A 86 -18.06 -3.81 -6.24
C GLU A 86 -17.92 -3.02 -4.94
N VAL A 87 -17.59 -3.69 -3.83
CA VAL A 87 -17.40 -3.03 -2.54
C VAL A 87 -16.22 -2.05 -2.59
N ARG A 88 -15.13 -2.43 -3.26
CA ARG A 88 -13.97 -1.54 -3.41
C ARG A 88 -14.33 -0.30 -4.24
N ARG A 89 -15.05 -0.45 -5.35
CA ARG A 89 -15.53 0.65 -6.19
C ARG A 89 -16.42 1.59 -5.41
N GLN A 90 -17.44 1.08 -4.72
CA GLN A 90 -18.32 1.89 -3.88
C GLN A 90 -17.56 2.70 -2.82
N ARG A 91 -16.53 2.12 -2.22
CA ARG A 91 -15.67 2.84 -1.24
C ARG A 91 -14.86 3.93 -1.89
N VAL A 92 -14.33 3.70 -3.09
CA VAL A 92 -13.61 4.72 -3.87
C VAL A 92 -14.55 5.87 -4.23
N ASP A 93 -15.74 5.58 -4.75
CA ASP A 93 -16.73 6.58 -5.11
C ASP A 93 -17.15 7.43 -3.91
N LYS A 94 -17.43 6.77 -2.79
CA LYS A 94 -17.76 7.44 -1.53
C LYS A 94 -16.62 8.36 -1.07
N ARG A 95 -15.39 7.86 -1.06
CA ARG A 95 -14.20 8.65 -0.69
C ARG A 95 -13.98 9.85 -1.61
N ASN A 96 -14.17 9.68 -2.92
CA ASN A 96 -14.07 10.76 -3.90
C ASN A 96 -15.15 11.82 -3.69
N ALA A 97 -16.36 11.42 -3.28
CA ALA A 97 -17.47 12.35 -3.01
C ALA A 97 -17.30 13.10 -1.68
N GLU A 98 -16.91 12.41 -0.62
CA GLU A 98 -16.80 12.97 0.73
C GLU A 98 -15.54 13.83 0.91
N LYS A 99 -14.43 13.48 0.26
CA LYS A 99 -13.12 14.16 0.33
C LYS A 99 -12.65 14.41 1.76
N ASP A 100 -12.91 13.47 2.67
CA ASP A 100 -12.48 13.55 4.06
C ASP A 100 -10.95 13.69 4.14
N PRO A 101 -10.40 14.76 4.74
CA PRO A 101 -8.96 14.98 4.83
C PRO A 101 -8.16 13.87 5.51
N GLY A 102 -8.82 13.05 6.34
CA GLY A 102 -8.20 11.91 7.02
C GLY A 102 -8.02 10.68 6.13
N VAL A 103 -8.74 10.61 5.01
CA VAL A 103 -8.82 9.41 4.15
C VAL A 103 -8.56 9.72 2.68
N TYR A 104 -8.92 10.92 2.23
CA TYR A 104 -8.79 11.34 0.84
C TYR A 104 -7.40 11.90 0.58
N ALA A 105 -6.62 11.24 -0.27
CA ALA A 105 -5.33 11.74 -0.73
C ALA A 105 -5.44 12.40 -2.11
N PHE A 106 -6.13 11.73 -3.04
CA PHE A 106 -6.39 12.19 -4.40
C PHE A 106 -7.61 11.48 -4.97
N GLU A 107 -8.16 12.01 -6.05
CA GLU A 107 -9.27 11.39 -6.77
C GLU A 107 -8.81 10.16 -7.54
N VAL A 108 -9.45 9.03 -7.27
CA VAL A 108 -9.26 7.80 -8.06
C VAL A 108 -10.36 7.74 -9.10
N THR A 109 -10.01 7.96 -10.35
CA THR A 109 -10.95 7.88 -11.47
C THR A 109 -11.31 6.41 -11.79
N ASP A 110 -12.42 6.19 -12.51
CA ASP A 110 -12.78 4.86 -13.00
C ASP A 110 -11.67 4.23 -13.84
N PHE A 111 -11.02 5.01 -14.68
CA PHE A 111 -9.88 4.55 -15.47
C PHE A 111 -8.74 4.05 -14.59
N MET A 112 -8.39 4.77 -13.52
CA MET A 112 -7.32 4.36 -12.59
C MET A 112 -7.71 3.08 -11.86
N PHE A 113 -8.95 2.98 -11.44
CA PHE A 113 -9.47 1.78 -10.78
C PHE A 113 -9.39 0.56 -11.69
N ASP A 114 -9.94 0.66 -12.91
CA ASP A 114 -9.96 -0.42 -13.90
C ASP A 114 -8.57 -0.81 -14.39
N PHE A 115 -7.65 0.14 -14.46
CA PHE A 115 -6.26 -0.10 -14.80
C PHE A 115 -5.52 -0.91 -13.72
N MET A 116 -5.81 -0.65 -12.44
CA MET A 116 -5.12 -1.32 -11.33
C MET A 116 -5.72 -2.69 -10.99
N GLU A 117 -7.01 -2.90 -11.23
CA GLU A 117 -7.73 -4.11 -10.85
C GLU A 117 -7.07 -5.42 -11.34
N PRO A 118 -6.72 -5.58 -12.65
CA PRO A 118 -6.08 -6.80 -13.13
C PRO A 118 -4.61 -6.94 -12.71
N ARG A 119 -4.02 -5.90 -12.12
CA ARG A 119 -2.64 -5.90 -11.64
C ARG A 119 -2.51 -6.33 -10.19
N TYR A 120 -3.63 -6.45 -9.51
CA TYR A 120 -3.64 -6.88 -8.12
C TYR A 120 -3.53 -8.39 -8.02
N GLU A 121 -2.48 -8.86 -7.37
CA GLU A 121 -2.22 -10.28 -7.10
C GLU A 121 -2.64 -10.62 -5.67
N VAL A 122 -3.71 -11.41 -5.54
CA VAL A 122 -4.20 -11.87 -4.24
C VAL A 122 -3.10 -12.65 -3.51
N PRO A 123 -2.87 -12.37 -2.20
CA PRO A 123 -1.91 -13.16 -1.42
C PRO A 123 -2.27 -14.64 -1.39
N ASP A 124 -1.26 -15.49 -1.59
CA ASP A 124 -1.43 -16.94 -1.57
C ASP A 124 -1.41 -17.51 -0.13
N ALA A 125 -1.66 -18.83 -0.03
CA ALA A 125 -1.70 -19.52 1.25
C ALA A 125 -0.36 -19.45 2.01
N ASN A 126 0.78 -19.41 1.31
CA ASN A 126 2.10 -19.34 1.93
C ASN A 126 2.33 -17.94 2.52
N GLU A 127 1.92 -16.89 1.81
CA GLU A 127 2.00 -15.51 2.29
C GLU A 127 1.10 -15.30 3.52
N LEU A 128 -0.02 -16.00 3.60
CA LEU A 128 -0.99 -15.90 4.69
C LEU A 128 -0.75 -16.90 5.83
N ALA A 129 0.28 -17.74 5.75
CA ALA A 129 0.54 -18.79 6.76
C ALA A 129 0.68 -18.23 8.19
N ASN A 130 1.29 -17.05 8.34
CA ASN A 130 1.41 -16.33 9.60
C ASN A 130 0.55 -15.05 9.65
N GLY A 131 -0.33 -14.87 8.67
CA GLY A 131 -1.15 -13.67 8.53
C GLY A 131 -2.62 -13.95 8.77
N ARG A 132 -3.44 -13.06 8.27
CA ARG A 132 -4.90 -13.20 8.35
C ARG A 132 -5.62 -12.59 7.17
N THR A 133 -6.76 -13.16 6.85
CA THR A 133 -7.74 -12.56 5.92
C THR A 133 -8.84 -11.90 6.73
N VAL A 134 -9.13 -10.64 6.42
CA VAL A 134 -10.26 -9.89 6.97
C VAL A 134 -11.25 -9.65 5.85
N ASN A 135 -12.43 -10.24 5.95
CA ASN A 135 -13.50 -10.02 4.98
C ASN A 135 -14.17 -8.67 5.26
N ALA A 136 -14.03 -7.77 4.32
CA ALA A 136 -14.63 -6.45 4.38
C ALA A 136 -15.92 -6.46 3.54
N GLN A 137 -17.05 -6.27 4.22
CA GLN A 137 -18.38 -6.14 3.60
C GLN A 137 -18.67 -4.70 3.21
#